data_3d02c67238bef7d1a98d6184d045e292
#
_entry.id   3d02c67238bef7d1a98d6184d045e292
#
_cell.length_a   1.000
_cell.length_b   1.000
_cell.length_c   1.000
_cell.angle_alpha   90.00
_cell.angle_beta   90.00
_cell.angle_gamma   90.00
#
_symmetry.space_group_name_H-M   'P 1'
#
loop_
_entity.id
_entity.type
_entity.pdbx_description
1 polymer ?
#
loop_
_entity_poly.entity_id
_entity_poly.type
_entity_poly.pdbx_seq_one_letter_code
_entity_poly.pdbx_strand_id
1 'polypeptide(L)'
;MPFRDIHRGALTSIIAAAITLGPALDAGQTGVQSVQYRSPEGVEFRSLPDTDAVKTARAALEANPRNIARIIDLGIAQSGARQFREAIATFTRGLEIEPNNALLLRWRGHRYLSVREFDRAFADLSRGGAIDSTIYGIWYHLGVVQYLRGDFAEAAASFAKAQPIAPDAGELAGSTDWLWMSLSRAGRGAEAKAMLDRRPDSKPVTNAYTRRLQLYRGEIGPEAVVTPADTDDVQVATLAYGLGNWYLVRGDKAQARKWFERSVQSGGWPGFGFIVSEVELRRLR
;
A
#
# COMPACT_ATOMS: atom_id res chain seq x y z
N MET A 1 -71.47 -43.45 -4.91
CA MET A 1 -71.34 -42.76 -6.21
C MET A 1 -70.04 -41.96 -6.20
N PRO A 2 -69.29 -42.04 -7.26
CA PRO A 2 -67.86 -41.70 -7.27
C PRO A 2 -67.61 -40.31 -7.89
N PHE A 3 -66.46 -39.70 -7.61
CA PHE A 3 -65.76 -38.78 -8.51
C PHE A 3 -64.31 -38.71 -8.05
N ARG A 4 -63.49 -39.27 -8.75
CA ARG A 4 -62.56 -38.94 -9.86
C ARG A 4 -61.41 -38.05 -9.45
N ASP A 5 -60.25 -38.71 -9.47
CA ASP A 5 -58.90 -38.16 -9.51
C ASP A 5 -58.64 -37.08 -10.59
N ILE A 6 -57.91 -36.07 -10.25
CA ILE A 6 -57.08 -35.34 -11.20
C ILE A 6 -55.71 -35.13 -10.61
N HIS A 7 -54.75 -35.95 -11.03
CA HIS A 7 -53.29 -35.69 -10.88
C HIS A 7 -52.92 -34.44 -11.69
N ARG A 8 -52.36 -33.46 -11.05
CA ARG A 8 -51.53 -32.43 -11.69
C ARG A 8 -50.11 -32.59 -11.25
N GLY A 9 -49.29 -33.13 -12.16
CA GLY A 9 -47.83 -33.21 -12.01
C GLY A 9 -47.21 -31.81 -11.94
N ALA A 10 -46.43 -31.57 -10.93
CA ALA A 10 -45.57 -30.40 -10.85
C ALA A 10 -44.28 -30.67 -11.63
N LEU A 11 -44.14 -30.01 -12.77
CA LEU A 11 -42.84 -29.94 -13.46
C LEU A 11 -41.89 -29.06 -12.66
N THR A 12 -40.91 -29.72 -12.04
CA THR A 12 -39.79 -29.02 -11.40
C THR A 12 -38.80 -28.59 -12.49
N SER A 13 -38.85 -27.33 -12.89
CA SER A 13 -37.85 -26.73 -13.76
C SER A 13 -36.54 -26.59 -13.02
N ILE A 14 -35.56 -27.39 -13.35
CA ILE A 14 -34.15 -27.22 -12.90
C ILE A 14 -33.57 -26.08 -13.73
N ILE A 15 -33.45 -24.91 -13.14
CA ILE A 15 -32.66 -23.80 -13.71
C ILE A 15 -31.19 -24.13 -13.52
N ALA A 16 -30.56 -24.62 -14.59
CA ALA A 16 -29.12 -24.73 -14.65
C ALA A 16 -28.52 -23.31 -14.70
N ALA A 17 -27.93 -22.87 -13.57
CA ALA A 17 -27.14 -21.66 -13.55
C ALA A 17 -25.88 -21.87 -14.38
N ALA A 18 -25.83 -21.28 -15.55
CA ALA A 18 -24.64 -21.22 -16.37
C ALA A 18 -23.62 -20.34 -15.63
N ILE A 19 -22.59 -20.96 -15.06
CA ILE A 19 -21.41 -20.25 -14.57
C ILE A 19 -20.69 -19.74 -15.81
N THR A 20 -20.87 -18.48 -16.13
CA THR A 20 -20.04 -17.79 -17.12
C THR A 20 -18.66 -17.64 -16.51
N LEU A 21 -17.72 -18.51 -16.91
CA LEU A 21 -16.30 -18.27 -16.72
C LEU A 21 -15.99 -16.94 -17.39
N GLY A 22 -15.63 -15.94 -16.58
CA GLY A 22 -15.07 -14.69 -17.07
C GLY A 22 -13.83 -14.99 -17.95
N PRO A 23 -13.47 -14.09 -18.88
CA PRO A 23 -12.38 -14.35 -19.80
C PRO A 23 -11.11 -14.70 -19.01
N ALA A 24 -10.55 -15.87 -19.31
CA ALA A 24 -9.22 -16.26 -18.86
C ALA A 24 -8.26 -15.14 -19.27
N LEU A 25 -7.56 -14.57 -18.28
CA LEU A 25 -6.50 -13.61 -18.57
C LEU A 25 -5.50 -14.31 -19.49
N ASP A 26 -5.39 -13.78 -20.70
CA ASP A 26 -4.50 -14.30 -21.74
C ASP A 26 -3.06 -14.32 -21.22
N ALA A 27 -2.55 -15.51 -20.94
CA ALA A 27 -1.19 -15.74 -20.43
C ALA A 27 -0.09 -15.45 -21.50
N GLY A 28 -0.46 -14.91 -22.67
CA GLY A 28 0.37 -14.83 -23.86
C GLY A 28 0.99 -13.46 -24.16
N GLN A 29 0.79 -12.40 -23.39
CA GLN A 29 1.40 -11.09 -23.68
C GLN A 29 2.69 -10.85 -22.87
N THR A 30 3.75 -11.57 -23.22
CA THR A 30 5.13 -11.22 -22.83
C THR A 30 5.54 -9.97 -23.59
N GLY A 31 5.59 -8.80 -22.90
CA GLY A 31 6.21 -7.59 -23.42
C GLY A 31 5.38 -6.30 -23.42
N VAL A 32 4.07 -6.36 -23.31
CA VAL A 32 3.24 -5.14 -23.25
C VAL A 32 3.17 -4.62 -21.80
N GLN A 33 3.68 -3.40 -21.60
CA GLN A 33 3.56 -2.72 -20.30
C GLN A 33 2.08 -2.36 -20.06
N SER A 34 1.43 -3.04 -19.09
CA SER A 34 0.04 -2.81 -18.73
C SER A 34 -0.14 -1.54 -17.89
N VAL A 35 -1.26 -0.83 -18.08
CA VAL A 35 -1.62 0.32 -17.25
C VAL A 35 -1.99 -0.19 -15.85
N GLN A 36 -1.22 0.22 -14.86
CA GLN A 36 -1.42 -0.16 -13.47
C GLN A 36 -2.29 0.83 -12.71
N TYR A 37 -2.12 2.11 -13.01
CA TYR A 37 -2.87 3.21 -12.42
C TYR A 37 -3.00 4.35 -13.45
N ARG A 38 -4.13 5.06 -13.42
CA ARG A 38 -4.34 6.31 -14.17
C ARG A 38 -4.68 7.41 -13.17
N SER A 39 -3.91 8.50 -13.20
CA SER A 39 -4.18 9.65 -12.32
C SER A 39 -5.49 10.34 -12.71
N PRO A 40 -6.08 11.16 -11.82
CA PRO A 40 -7.25 11.98 -12.15
C PRO A 40 -7.02 12.93 -13.34
N GLU A 41 -5.78 13.33 -13.57
CA GLU A 41 -5.36 14.16 -14.70
C GLU A 41 -5.14 13.36 -16.00
N GLY A 42 -5.38 12.04 -15.97
CA GLY A 42 -5.30 11.14 -17.13
C GLY A 42 -3.91 10.55 -17.40
N VAL A 43 -2.91 10.82 -16.55
CA VAL A 43 -1.56 10.26 -16.70
C VAL A 43 -1.59 8.74 -16.41
N GLU A 44 -1.09 7.95 -17.35
CA GLU A 44 -0.99 6.50 -17.20
C GLU A 44 0.36 6.10 -16.60
N PHE A 45 0.29 5.31 -15.53
CA PHE A 45 1.45 4.66 -14.92
C PHE A 45 1.42 3.17 -15.25
N ARG A 46 2.52 2.71 -15.84
CA ARG A 46 2.60 1.37 -16.42
C ARG A 46 3.55 0.47 -15.67
N SER A 47 3.36 -0.85 -15.83
CA SER A 47 4.28 -1.88 -15.35
C SER A 47 5.63 -1.78 -16.08
N LEU A 48 6.64 -2.41 -15.51
CA LEU A 48 7.89 -2.74 -16.21
C LEU A 48 7.73 -4.12 -16.90
N PRO A 49 8.59 -4.43 -17.88
CA PRO A 49 8.66 -5.77 -18.46
C PRO A 49 9.01 -6.83 -17.39
N ASP A 50 8.75 -8.11 -17.73
CA ASP A 50 9.15 -9.23 -16.89
C ASP A 50 10.67 -9.22 -16.64
N THR A 51 11.02 -9.12 -15.36
CA THR A 51 12.40 -9.33 -14.90
C THR A 51 12.73 -10.82 -14.82
N ASP A 52 13.99 -11.18 -14.68
CA ASP A 52 14.37 -12.57 -14.46
C ASP A 52 13.80 -13.13 -13.15
N ALA A 53 13.62 -12.30 -12.13
CA ALA A 53 12.93 -12.67 -10.89
C ALA A 53 11.45 -13.07 -11.16
N VAL A 54 10.73 -12.35 -12.01
CA VAL A 54 9.35 -12.68 -12.40
C VAL A 54 9.32 -14.00 -13.18
N LYS A 55 10.21 -14.18 -14.15
CA LYS A 55 10.28 -15.41 -14.97
C LYS A 55 10.58 -16.64 -14.10
N THR A 56 11.58 -16.52 -13.22
CA THR A 56 11.98 -17.61 -12.30
C THR A 56 10.85 -17.98 -11.33
N ALA A 57 10.23 -16.98 -10.69
CA ALA A 57 9.13 -17.23 -9.75
C ALA A 57 7.90 -17.82 -10.46
N ARG A 58 7.60 -17.40 -11.70
CA ARG A 58 6.53 -17.98 -12.51
C ARG A 58 6.78 -19.45 -12.82
N ALA A 59 7.96 -19.81 -13.31
CA ALA A 59 8.31 -21.20 -13.59
C ALA A 59 8.25 -22.08 -12.32
N ALA A 60 8.70 -21.56 -11.18
CA ALA A 60 8.59 -22.25 -9.89
C ALA A 60 7.15 -22.48 -9.44
N LEU A 61 6.24 -21.53 -9.70
CA LEU A 61 4.81 -21.68 -9.41
C LEU A 61 4.13 -22.64 -10.38
N GLU A 62 4.48 -22.63 -11.66
CA GLU A 62 3.97 -23.59 -12.67
C GLU A 62 4.28 -25.03 -12.29
N ALA A 63 5.47 -25.28 -11.74
CA ALA A 63 5.85 -26.61 -11.23
C ALA A 63 5.04 -27.05 -9.99
N ASN A 64 4.53 -26.10 -9.20
CA ASN A 64 3.71 -26.38 -8.01
C ASN A 64 2.60 -25.32 -7.81
N PRO A 65 1.49 -25.40 -8.59
CA PRO A 65 0.53 -24.32 -8.76
C PRO A 65 -0.28 -23.93 -7.52
N ARG A 66 -0.31 -24.80 -6.48
CA ARG A 66 -1.05 -24.58 -5.24
C ARG A 66 -0.16 -24.24 -4.04
N ASN A 67 1.14 -24.13 -4.26
CA ASN A 67 2.08 -23.82 -3.19
C ASN A 67 2.01 -22.33 -2.83
N ILE A 68 1.56 -22.03 -1.62
CA ILE A 68 1.36 -20.66 -1.12
C ILE A 68 2.67 -19.84 -1.13
N ALA A 69 3.79 -20.44 -0.74
CA ALA A 69 5.08 -19.75 -0.75
C ALA A 69 5.45 -19.32 -2.18
N ARG A 70 5.24 -20.17 -3.19
CA ARG A 70 5.51 -19.84 -4.60
C ARG A 70 4.56 -18.77 -5.15
N ILE A 71 3.30 -18.76 -4.70
CA ILE A 71 2.35 -17.69 -5.00
C ILE A 71 2.85 -16.36 -4.43
N ILE A 72 3.32 -16.36 -3.18
CA ILE A 72 3.87 -15.17 -2.54
C ILE A 72 5.13 -14.70 -3.27
N ASP A 73 6.06 -15.60 -3.60
CA ASP A 73 7.30 -15.29 -4.33
C ASP A 73 6.99 -14.61 -5.67
N LEU A 74 6.06 -15.16 -6.46
CA LEU A 74 5.66 -14.56 -7.74
C LEU A 74 5.02 -13.18 -7.55
N GLY A 75 4.09 -13.03 -6.62
CA GLY A 75 3.45 -11.75 -6.36
C GLY A 75 4.44 -10.67 -5.88
N ILE A 76 5.48 -11.04 -5.11
CA ILE A 76 6.56 -10.13 -4.70
C ILE A 76 7.41 -9.76 -5.92
N ALA A 77 7.81 -10.72 -6.76
CA ALA A 77 8.58 -10.47 -7.96
C ALA A 77 7.83 -9.54 -8.94
N GLN A 78 6.55 -9.80 -9.18
CA GLN A 78 5.67 -8.93 -9.96
C GLN A 78 5.60 -7.51 -9.37
N SER A 79 5.53 -7.41 -8.05
CA SER A 79 5.54 -6.11 -7.37
C SER A 79 6.84 -5.32 -7.62
N GLY A 80 7.99 -5.98 -7.64
CA GLY A 80 9.27 -5.39 -8.02
C GLY A 80 9.29 -4.87 -9.46
N ALA A 81 8.60 -5.55 -10.36
CA ALA A 81 8.41 -5.12 -11.75
C ALA A 81 7.26 -4.11 -11.93
N ARG A 82 6.73 -3.53 -10.86
CA ARG A 82 5.55 -2.62 -10.86
C ARG A 82 4.31 -3.23 -11.53
N GLN A 83 4.22 -4.56 -11.61
CA GLN A 83 3.08 -5.34 -12.11
C GLN A 83 2.07 -5.54 -10.97
N PHE A 84 1.51 -4.44 -10.43
CA PHE A 84 0.74 -4.48 -9.20
C PHE A 84 -0.63 -5.15 -9.36
N ARG A 85 -1.28 -4.99 -10.53
CA ARG A 85 -2.56 -5.64 -10.81
C ARG A 85 -2.39 -7.15 -10.99
N GLU A 86 -1.30 -7.55 -11.62
CA GLU A 86 -0.90 -8.95 -11.78
C GLU A 86 -0.57 -9.57 -10.40
N ALA A 87 0.16 -8.84 -9.54
CA ALA A 87 0.44 -9.27 -8.18
C ALA A 87 -0.85 -9.43 -7.34
N ILE A 88 -1.81 -8.50 -7.47
CA ILE A 88 -3.13 -8.60 -6.83
C ILE A 88 -3.85 -9.88 -7.27
N ALA A 89 -3.84 -10.20 -8.58
CA ALA A 89 -4.44 -11.42 -9.11
C ALA A 89 -3.72 -12.68 -8.55
N THR A 90 -2.39 -12.64 -8.50
CA THR A 90 -1.57 -13.74 -7.95
C THR A 90 -1.88 -13.98 -6.46
N PHE A 91 -1.91 -12.95 -5.63
CA PHE A 91 -2.27 -13.08 -4.21
C PHE A 91 -3.74 -13.50 -4.02
N THR A 92 -4.64 -13.09 -4.92
CA THR A 92 -6.05 -13.51 -4.89
C THR A 92 -6.18 -15.02 -5.09
N ARG A 93 -5.44 -15.61 -6.03
CA ARG A 93 -5.37 -17.08 -6.19
C ARG A 93 -4.89 -17.78 -4.92
N GLY A 94 -3.92 -17.19 -4.21
CA GLY A 94 -3.48 -17.71 -2.92
C GLY A 94 -4.59 -17.69 -1.86
N LEU A 95 -5.38 -16.63 -1.82
CA LEU A 95 -6.51 -16.49 -0.90
C LEU A 95 -7.72 -17.36 -1.27
N GLU A 96 -7.84 -17.83 -2.51
CA GLU A 96 -8.80 -18.87 -2.89
C GLU A 96 -8.41 -20.25 -2.31
N ILE A 97 -7.10 -20.49 -2.10
CA ILE A 97 -6.58 -21.71 -1.49
C ILE A 97 -6.59 -21.61 0.03
N GLU A 98 -6.11 -20.50 0.58
CA GLU A 98 -6.05 -20.21 2.02
C GLU A 98 -6.71 -18.86 2.33
N PRO A 99 -8.04 -18.82 2.49
CA PRO A 99 -8.79 -17.57 2.66
C PRO A 99 -8.36 -16.74 3.88
N ASN A 100 -7.84 -17.38 4.93
CA ASN A 100 -7.41 -16.73 6.17
C ASN A 100 -5.87 -16.58 6.29
N ASN A 101 -5.14 -16.60 5.18
CA ASN A 101 -3.70 -16.36 5.22
C ASN A 101 -3.41 -14.86 5.38
N ALA A 102 -2.99 -14.45 6.59
CA ALA A 102 -2.73 -13.04 6.93
C ALA A 102 -1.60 -12.43 6.08
N LEU A 103 -0.59 -13.22 5.69
CA LEU A 103 0.52 -12.74 4.88
C LEU A 103 0.08 -12.44 3.45
N LEU A 104 -0.79 -13.24 2.86
CA LEU A 104 -1.39 -12.96 1.55
C LEU A 104 -2.27 -11.71 1.59
N LEU A 105 -3.09 -11.55 2.65
CA LEU A 105 -3.88 -10.33 2.87
C LEU A 105 -2.98 -9.10 3.00
N ARG A 106 -1.87 -9.20 3.72
CA ARG A 106 -0.87 -8.13 3.85
C ARG A 106 -0.31 -7.71 2.49
N TRP A 107 0.10 -8.68 1.68
CA TRP A 107 0.70 -8.39 0.39
C TRP A 107 -0.32 -7.82 -0.61
N ARG A 108 -1.52 -8.40 -0.67
CA ARG A 108 -2.59 -7.90 -1.54
C ARG A 108 -3.05 -6.50 -1.13
N GLY A 109 -3.25 -6.27 0.16
CA GLY A 109 -3.59 -4.95 0.72
C GLY A 109 -2.56 -3.88 0.37
N HIS A 110 -1.27 -4.21 0.47
CA HIS A 110 -0.21 -3.30 0.01
C HIS A 110 -0.33 -2.98 -1.48
N ARG A 111 -0.62 -3.96 -2.36
CA ARG A 111 -0.75 -3.69 -3.80
C ARG A 111 -2.01 -2.89 -4.13
N TYR A 112 -3.09 -3.07 -3.39
CA TYR A 112 -4.26 -2.20 -3.50
C TYR A 112 -3.94 -0.73 -3.21
N LEU A 113 -3.06 -0.42 -2.23
CA LEU A 113 -2.55 0.93 -2.03
C LEU A 113 -1.81 1.46 -3.27
N SER A 114 -0.96 0.63 -3.89
CA SER A 114 -0.18 1.00 -5.08
C SER A 114 -1.06 1.40 -6.27
N VAL A 115 -2.25 0.78 -6.41
CA VAL A 115 -3.22 1.07 -7.49
C VAL A 115 -4.37 1.98 -7.04
N ARG A 116 -4.28 2.60 -5.84
CA ARG A 116 -5.25 3.55 -5.23
C ARG A 116 -6.62 2.94 -4.91
N GLU A 117 -6.71 1.62 -4.75
CA GLU A 117 -7.92 0.92 -4.31
C GLU A 117 -7.98 0.88 -2.77
N PHE A 118 -8.11 2.05 -2.14
CA PHE A 118 -7.92 2.24 -0.69
C PHE A 118 -8.92 1.46 0.18
N ASP A 119 -10.16 1.32 -0.25
CA ASP A 119 -11.16 0.57 0.51
C ASP A 119 -10.84 -0.93 0.53
N ARG A 120 -10.35 -1.48 -0.58
CA ARG A 120 -9.91 -2.87 -0.65
C ARG A 120 -8.65 -3.10 0.19
N ALA A 121 -7.71 -2.14 0.15
CA ALA A 121 -6.52 -2.18 0.99
C ALA A 121 -6.91 -2.22 2.48
N PHE A 122 -7.82 -1.33 2.90
CA PHE A 122 -8.31 -1.27 4.27
C PHE A 122 -8.96 -2.59 4.72
N ALA A 123 -9.81 -3.17 3.87
CA ALA A 123 -10.50 -4.42 4.17
C ALA A 123 -9.51 -5.59 4.39
N ASP A 124 -8.55 -5.77 3.45
CA ASP A 124 -7.56 -6.83 3.54
C ASP A 124 -6.64 -6.67 4.77
N LEU A 125 -6.12 -5.45 4.99
CA LEU A 125 -5.20 -5.17 6.09
C LEU A 125 -5.87 -5.27 7.45
N SER A 126 -7.11 -4.81 7.59
CA SER A 126 -7.90 -4.95 8.82
C SER A 126 -8.17 -6.41 9.13
N ARG A 127 -8.57 -7.20 8.12
CA ARG A 127 -8.78 -8.63 8.27
C ARG A 127 -7.48 -9.36 8.61
N GLY A 128 -6.38 -9.03 7.92
CA GLY A 128 -5.07 -9.59 8.22
C GLY A 128 -4.63 -9.34 9.65
N GLY A 129 -4.81 -8.12 10.17
CA GLY A 129 -4.47 -7.75 11.54
C GLY A 129 -5.32 -8.44 12.62
N ALA A 130 -6.57 -8.78 12.27
CA ALA A 130 -7.43 -9.58 13.15
C ALA A 130 -7.02 -11.07 13.20
N ILE A 131 -6.39 -11.59 12.13
CA ILE A 131 -5.91 -12.97 12.04
C ILE A 131 -4.53 -13.11 12.70
N ASP A 132 -3.60 -12.22 12.35
CA ASP A 132 -2.24 -12.24 12.88
C ASP A 132 -1.73 -10.81 13.12
N SER A 133 -1.71 -10.43 14.39
CA SER A 133 -1.26 -9.11 14.83
C SER A 133 0.27 -8.97 14.93
N THR A 134 1.04 -10.02 14.67
CA THR A 134 2.51 -10.02 14.77
C THR A 134 3.20 -9.59 13.49
N ILE A 135 2.46 -9.48 12.37
CA ILE A 135 3.01 -9.09 11.07
C ILE A 135 3.15 -7.57 10.99
N TYR A 136 4.37 -7.06 11.11
CA TYR A 136 4.70 -5.63 11.00
C TYR A 136 4.02 -4.92 9.84
N GLY A 137 4.18 -5.49 8.63
CA GLY A 137 3.68 -4.87 7.41
C GLY A 137 2.16 -4.70 7.35
N ILE A 138 1.39 -5.42 8.17
CA ILE A 138 -0.06 -5.22 8.29
C ILE A 138 -0.32 -3.87 8.97
N TRP A 139 0.24 -3.65 10.15
CA TRP A 139 0.02 -2.42 10.91
C TRP A 139 0.60 -1.19 10.21
N TYR A 140 1.77 -1.34 9.58
CA TYR A 140 2.37 -0.27 8.80
C TYR A 140 1.47 0.17 7.64
N HIS A 141 1.00 -0.77 6.81
CA HIS A 141 0.16 -0.42 5.66
C HIS A 141 -1.28 -0.06 6.05
N LEU A 142 -1.80 -0.61 7.15
CA LEU A 142 -3.08 -0.18 7.71
C LEU A 142 -3.00 1.28 8.17
N GLY A 143 -1.93 1.66 8.85
CA GLY A 143 -1.68 3.06 9.19
C GLY A 143 -1.61 3.97 7.96
N VAL A 144 -0.94 3.52 6.88
CA VAL A 144 -0.88 4.30 5.62
C VAL A 144 -2.26 4.49 5.01
N VAL A 145 -3.09 3.46 4.91
CA VAL A 145 -4.44 3.60 4.32
C VAL A 145 -5.37 4.46 5.19
N GLN A 146 -5.30 4.36 6.51
CA GLN A 146 -6.04 5.20 7.44
C GLN A 146 -5.61 6.67 7.29
N TYR A 147 -4.31 6.93 7.18
CA TYR A 147 -3.78 8.27 6.93
C TYR A 147 -4.29 8.85 5.60
N LEU A 148 -4.29 8.04 4.54
CA LEU A 148 -4.85 8.40 3.22
C LEU A 148 -6.34 8.75 3.27
N ARG A 149 -7.11 8.10 4.15
CA ARG A 149 -8.53 8.39 4.39
C ARG A 149 -8.76 9.65 5.23
N GLY A 150 -7.74 10.11 5.95
CA GLY A 150 -7.82 11.22 6.90
C GLY A 150 -8.12 10.79 8.34
N ASP A 151 -8.13 9.49 8.60
CA ASP A 151 -8.36 8.86 9.91
C ASP A 151 -7.04 8.89 10.70
N PHE A 152 -6.54 10.12 11.00
CA PHE A 152 -5.18 10.32 11.52
C PHE A 152 -4.95 9.75 12.92
N ALA A 153 -5.99 9.73 13.76
CA ALA A 153 -5.90 9.16 15.10
C ALA A 153 -5.74 7.63 15.04
N GLU A 154 -6.51 6.96 14.17
CA GLU A 154 -6.45 5.53 13.91
C GLU A 154 -5.12 5.16 13.24
N ALA A 155 -4.65 5.99 12.30
CA ALA A 155 -3.33 5.83 11.69
C ALA A 155 -2.22 5.86 12.75
N ALA A 156 -2.25 6.82 13.68
CA ALA A 156 -1.30 6.88 14.78
C ALA A 156 -1.34 5.61 15.64
N ALA A 157 -2.54 5.08 15.94
CA ALA A 157 -2.68 3.83 16.69
C ALA A 157 -2.09 2.62 15.95
N SER A 158 -2.27 2.55 14.62
CA SER A 158 -1.70 1.48 13.79
C SER A 158 -0.17 1.57 13.73
N PHE A 159 0.40 2.75 13.51
CA PHE A 159 1.87 2.91 13.52
C PHE A 159 2.48 2.67 14.91
N ALA A 160 1.78 3.01 15.99
CA ALA A 160 2.22 2.69 17.35
C ALA A 160 2.26 1.17 17.61
N LYS A 161 1.41 0.39 16.96
CA LYS A 161 1.48 -1.09 16.98
C LYS A 161 2.62 -1.63 16.11
N ALA A 162 2.92 -0.96 15.00
CA ALA A 162 4.01 -1.38 14.11
C ALA A 162 5.40 -1.17 14.75
N GLN A 163 5.64 -0.08 15.45
CA GLN A 163 6.96 0.26 16.01
C GLN A 163 7.64 -0.87 16.79
N PRO A 164 7.01 -1.48 17.84
CA PRO A 164 7.68 -2.47 18.67
C PRO A 164 8.01 -3.79 17.94
N ILE A 165 7.39 -4.05 16.80
CA ILE A 165 7.58 -5.26 15.99
C ILE A 165 8.28 -4.97 14.65
N ALA A 166 8.89 -3.78 14.52
CA ALA A 166 9.65 -3.42 13.33
C ALA A 166 10.86 -4.36 13.16
N PRO A 167 11.05 -4.97 11.97
CA PRO A 167 12.07 -6.01 11.77
C PRO A 167 13.50 -5.46 11.79
N ASP A 168 13.68 -4.19 11.46
CA ASP A 168 14.99 -3.53 11.42
C ASP A 168 14.89 -2.03 11.72
N ALA A 169 16.04 -1.36 11.77
CA ALA A 169 16.12 0.07 12.08
C ALA A 169 15.50 0.96 10.99
N GLY A 170 15.50 0.53 9.73
CA GLY A 170 14.90 1.27 8.61
C GLY A 170 13.38 1.29 8.71
N GLU A 171 12.78 0.14 8.98
CA GLU A 171 11.33 0.00 9.16
C GLU A 171 10.88 0.67 10.47
N LEU A 172 11.71 0.63 11.53
CA LEU A 172 11.45 1.39 12.74
C LEU A 172 11.44 2.90 12.48
N ALA A 173 12.41 3.42 11.73
CA ALA A 173 12.44 4.83 11.33
C ALA A 173 11.21 5.20 10.49
N GLY A 174 10.80 4.32 9.57
CA GLY A 174 9.60 4.49 8.76
C GLY A 174 8.33 4.59 9.61
N SER A 175 8.09 3.64 10.50
CA SER A 175 6.90 3.66 11.37
C SER A 175 6.92 4.83 12.36
N THR A 176 8.12 5.24 12.85
CA THR A 176 8.28 6.41 13.70
C THR A 176 7.93 7.71 12.98
N ASP A 177 8.38 7.87 11.76
CA ASP A 177 8.10 9.02 10.92
C ASP A 177 6.59 9.15 10.63
N TRP A 178 5.96 8.07 10.22
CA TRP A 178 4.52 8.05 9.97
C TRP A 178 3.70 8.28 11.25
N LEU A 179 4.15 7.75 12.40
CA LEU A 179 3.51 8.01 13.68
C LEU A 179 3.56 9.50 14.03
N TRP A 180 4.72 10.15 13.85
CA TRP A 180 4.85 11.59 14.06
C TRP A 180 3.88 12.38 13.18
N MET A 181 3.82 12.06 11.89
CA MET A 181 2.92 12.74 10.96
C MET A 181 1.46 12.54 11.36
N SER A 182 1.08 11.32 11.73
CA SER A 182 -0.28 10.98 12.13
C SER A 182 -0.71 11.73 13.40
N LEU A 183 0.13 11.73 14.43
CA LEU A 183 -0.11 12.47 15.67
C LEU A 183 -0.22 13.99 15.41
N SER A 184 0.68 14.54 14.60
CA SER A 184 0.68 15.97 14.27
C SER A 184 -0.60 16.36 13.50
N ARG A 185 -1.04 15.54 12.56
CA ARG A 185 -2.28 15.75 11.78
C ARG A 185 -3.55 15.52 12.62
N ALA A 186 -3.49 14.68 13.65
CA ALA A 186 -4.58 14.48 14.61
C ALA A 186 -4.66 15.59 15.68
N GLY A 187 -3.83 16.65 15.60
CA GLY A 187 -3.79 17.72 16.60
C GLY A 187 -3.07 17.33 17.91
N ARG A 188 -2.39 16.17 17.94
CA ARG A 188 -1.70 15.61 19.12
C ARG A 188 -0.20 15.97 19.11
N GLY A 189 0.10 17.25 18.86
CA GLY A 189 1.48 17.73 18.69
C GLY A 189 2.39 17.50 19.91
N ALA A 190 1.86 17.61 21.13
CA ALA A 190 2.62 17.33 22.37
C ALA A 190 3.07 15.86 22.42
N GLU A 191 2.22 14.93 22.02
CA GLU A 191 2.54 13.50 21.97
C GLU A 191 3.53 13.18 20.85
N ALA A 192 3.37 13.84 19.68
CA ALA A 192 4.33 13.73 18.59
C ALA A 192 5.74 14.16 19.04
N LYS A 193 5.84 15.28 19.76
CA LYS A 193 7.11 15.74 20.32
C LYS A 193 7.68 14.75 21.36
N ALA A 194 6.87 14.33 22.32
CA ALA A 194 7.30 13.40 23.36
C ALA A 194 7.77 12.05 22.78
N MET A 195 7.18 11.60 21.69
CA MET A 195 7.61 10.39 20.97
C MET A 195 8.99 10.59 20.33
N LEU A 196 9.25 11.73 19.67
CA LEU A 196 10.56 12.03 19.09
C LEU A 196 11.66 12.16 20.16
N ASP A 197 11.34 12.74 21.32
CA ASP A 197 12.30 12.94 22.42
C ASP A 197 12.80 11.60 22.99
N ARG A 198 12.00 10.52 22.91
CA ARG A 198 12.43 9.15 23.29
C ARG A 198 13.40 8.50 22.31
N ARG A 199 13.58 9.06 21.11
CA ARG A 199 14.48 8.55 20.06
C ARG A 199 14.33 7.04 19.80
N PRO A 200 13.15 6.53 19.46
CA PRO A 200 12.95 5.11 19.20
C PRO A 200 13.78 4.60 18.01
N ASP A 201 14.14 5.50 17.09
CA ASP A 201 14.94 5.26 15.89
C ASP A 201 16.45 5.53 16.09
N SER A 202 16.97 5.42 17.31
CA SER A 202 18.37 5.77 17.65
C SER A 202 19.44 4.89 17.01
N LYS A 203 19.07 3.74 16.44
CA LYS A 203 20.00 2.87 15.71
C LYS A 203 20.47 3.54 14.42
N PRO A 204 21.79 3.49 14.09
CA PRO A 204 22.31 4.09 12.88
C PRO A 204 21.66 3.49 11.63
N VAL A 205 20.97 4.33 10.87
CA VAL A 205 20.47 4.02 9.54
C VAL A 205 20.35 5.32 8.75
N THR A 206 20.71 5.30 7.49
CA THR A 206 20.59 6.46 6.61
C THR A 206 19.57 6.16 5.53
N ASN A 207 18.39 6.76 5.64
CA ASN A 207 17.33 6.67 4.64
C ASN A 207 16.48 7.95 4.64
N ALA A 208 15.48 8.02 3.75
CA ALA A 208 14.59 9.18 3.66
C ALA A 208 13.85 9.46 4.98
N TYR A 209 13.46 8.44 5.72
CA TYR A 209 12.71 8.60 6.97
C TYR A 209 13.58 9.19 8.08
N THR A 210 14.83 8.74 8.24
CA THR A 210 15.74 9.30 9.26
C THR A 210 16.04 10.76 8.97
N ARG A 211 16.21 11.17 7.72
CA ARG A 211 16.41 12.57 7.34
C ARG A 211 15.18 13.43 7.70
N ARG A 212 13.98 12.91 7.49
CA ARG A 212 12.73 13.58 7.89
C ARG A 212 12.61 13.70 9.42
N LEU A 213 12.96 12.65 10.15
CA LEU A 213 12.99 12.68 11.62
C LEU A 213 13.98 13.71 12.16
N GLN A 214 15.14 13.89 11.51
CA GLN A 214 16.09 14.96 11.83
C GLN A 214 15.47 16.35 11.65
N LEU A 215 14.72 16.58 10.56
CA LEU A 215 13.95 17.81 10.36
C LEU A 215 12.93 18.01 11.47
N TYR A 216 12.17 16.98 11.84
CA TYR A 216 11.13 17.11 12.87
C TYR A 216 11.71 17.45 14.24
N ARG A 217 12.92 16.99 14.55
CA ARG A 217 13.69 17.31 15.76
C ARG A 217 14.39 18.66 15.69
N GLY A 218 14.44 19.31 14.51
CA GLY A 218 15.20 20.55 14.30
C GLY A 218 16.72 20.35 14.23
N GLU A 219 17.18 19.14 13.96
CA GLU A 219 18.60 18.79 13.80
C GLU A 219 19.14 19.24 12.43
N ILE A 220 18.25 19.36 11.43
CA ILE A 220 18.53 19.93 10.09
C ILE A 220 17.44 20.93 9.70
N GLY A 221 17.79 21.88 8.83
CA GLY A 221 16.83 22.79 8.23
C GLY A 221 16.07 22.16 7.05
N PRO A 222 14.95 22.80 6.62
CA PRO A 222 14.13 22.29 5.51
C PRO A 222 14.90 22.20 4.18
N GLU A 223 15.91 23.04 3.95
CA GLU A 223 16.77 23.07 2.78
C GLU A 223 17.66 21.81 2.66
N ALA A 224 17.92 21.12 3.78
CA ALA A 224 18.74 19.91 3.81
C ALA A 224 17.92 18.62 3.60
N VAL A 225 16.58 18.71 3.51
CA VAL A 225 15.72 17.52 3.40
C VAL A 225 15.73 16.96 1.98
N VAL A 226 15.61 17.81 0.97
CA VAL A 226 15.68 17.41 -0.45
C VAL A 226 16.83 18.17 -1.10
N THR A 227 17.82 17.43 -1.58
CA THR A 227 19.05 17.98 -2.15
C THR A 227 19.23 17.59 -3.61
N PRO A 228 20.10 18.26 -4.38
CA PRO A 228 20.42 17.86 -5.75
C PRO A 228 21.03 16.44 -5.87
N ALA A 229 21.54 15.88 -4.80
CA ALA A 229 22.10 14.51 -4.77
C ALA A 229 20.99 13.44 -4.70
N ASP A 230 19.76 13.82 -4.37
CA ASP A 230 18.63 12.89 -4.33
C ASP A 230 18.09 12.68 -5.76
N THR A 231 18.43 11.55 -6.38
CA THR A 231 18.11 11.22 -7.78
C THR A 231 17.14 10.06 -7.94
N ASP A 232 16.91 9.26 -6.90
CA ASP A 232 15.90 8.20 -6.92
C ASP A 232 14.49 8.78 -6.78
N ASP A 233 13.62 8.47 -7.74
CA ASP A 233 12.28 9.03 -7.86
C ASP A 233 11.42 8.79 -6.61
N VAL A 234 11.48 7.58 -6.05
CA VAL A 234 10.68 7.18 -4.86
C VAL A 234 11.24 7.85 -3.61
N GLN A 235 12.57 7.97 -3.50
CA GLN A 235 13.21 8.70 -2.41
C GLN A 235 12.84 10.18 -2.43
N VAL A 236 12.92 10.83 -3.60
CA VAL A 236 12.52 12.23 -3.79
C VAL A 236 11.06 12.42 -3.43
N ALA A 237 10.17 11.53 -3.91
CA ALA A 237 8.75 11.58 -3.53
C ALA A 237 8.55 11.51 -2.02
N THR A 238 9.28 10.60 -1.34
CA THR A 238 9.19 10.38 0.10
C THR A 238 9.66 11.62 0.87
N LEU A 239 10.83 12.16 0.53
CA LEU A 239 11.41 13.33 1.18
C LEU A 239 10.54 14.57 0.97
N ALA A 240 10.12 14.84 -0.26
CA ALA A 240 9.31 16.00 -0.61
C ALA A 240 7.95 15.95 0.09
N TYR A 241 7.29 14.78 0.14
CA TYR A 241 6.05 14.63 0.89
C TYR A 241 6.23 14.98 2.37
N GLY A 242 7.26 14.43 3.03
CA GLY A 242 7.51 14.70 4.44
C GLY A 242 7.75 16.18 4.73
N LEU A 243 8.51 16.85 3.87
CA LEU A 243 8.75 18.28 3.97
C LEU A 243 7.46 19.08 3.75
N GLY A 244 6.65 18.70 2.77
CA GLY A 244 5.33 19.28 2.54
C GLY A 244 4.40 19.15 3.74
N ASN A 245 4.33 17.96 4.34
CA ASN A 245 3.55 17.74 5.57
C ASN A 245 4.09 18.54 6.76
N TRP A 246 5.42 18.69 6.88
CA TRP A 246 6.06 19.51 7.92
C TRP A 246 5.63 20.99 7.81
N TYR A 247 5.54 21.56 6.61
CA TYR A 247 5.00 22.89 6.38
C TYR A 247 3.50 22.95 6.66
N LEU A 248 2.74 21.93 6.23
CA LEU A 248 1.30 21.88 6.41
C LEU A 248 0.89 21.93 7.88
N VAL A 249 1.54 21.14 8.75
CA VAL A 249 1.24 21.14 10.20
C VAL A 249 1.66 22.42 10.90
N ARG A 250 2.47 23.26 10.25
CA ARG A 250 2.85 24.61 10.69
C ARG A 250 1.98 25.71 10.13
N GLY A 251 0.96 25.35 9.31
CA GLY A 251 0.02 26.29 8.73
C GLY A 251 0.47 26.91 7.41
N ASP A 252 1.67 26.63 6.93
CA ASP A 252 2.17 27.13 5.63
C ASP A 252 1.68 26.24 4.47
N LYS A 253 0.45 26.47 4.07
CA LYS A 253 -0.21 25.74 2.97
C LYS A 253 0.45 25.97 1.61
N ALA A 254 1.07 27.15 1.40
CA ALA A 254 1.71 27.49 0.13
C ALA A 254 2.98 26.64 -0.08
N GLN A 255 3.85 26.58 0.92
CA GLN A 255 5.03 25.71 0.88
C GLN A 255 4.63 24.23 0.87
N ALA A 256 3.62 23.83 1.65
CA ALA A 256 3.11 22.45 1.64
C ALA A 256 2.71 22.01 0.22
N ARG A 257 1.89 22.83 -0.48
CA ARG A 257 1.48 22.59 -1.87
C ARG A 257 2.69 22.43 -2.79
N LYS A 258 3.64 23.36 -2.75
CA LYS A 258 4.86 23.30 -3.56
C LYS A 258 5.61 21.96 -3.41
N TRP A 259 5.74 21.49 -2.19
CA TRP A 259 6.47 20.24 -1.91
C TRP A 259 5.65 18.98 -2.27
N PHE A 260 4.33 19.01 -2.14
CA PHE A 260 3.48 17.92 -2.65
C PHE A 260 3.52 17.86 -4.18
N GLU A 261 3.53 19.00 -4.87
CA GLU A 261 3.73 19.07 -6.33
C GLU A 261 5.11 18.50 -6.71
N ARG A 262 6.18 18.86 -5.99
CA ARG A 262 7.52 18.29 -6.19
C ARG A 262 7.54 16.77 -6.01
N SER A 263 6.81 16.25 -5.02
CA SER A 263 6.67 14.81 -4.78
C SER A 263 6.03 14.09 -5.98
N VAL A 264 4.92 14.63 -6.49
CA VAL A 264 4.22 14.05 -7.67
C VAL A 264 5.05 14.20 -8.95
N GLN A 265 5.80 15.29 -9.10
CA GLN A 265 6.69 15.53 -10.26
C GLN A 265 7.92 14.62 -10.26
N SER A 266 8.25 13.94 -9.17
CA SER A 266 9.41 13.04 -9.12
C SER A 266 9.29 11.82 -10.04
N GLY A 267 8.08 11.40 -10.40
CA GLY A 267 7.84 10.15 -11.11
C GLY A 267 7.81 8.90 -10.22
N GLY A 268 8.06 9.05 -8.93
CA GLY A 268 8.09 7.96 -7.95
C GLY A 268 6.70 7.41 -7.56
N TRP A 269 5.82 7.24 -8.52
CA TRP A 269 4.41 6.90 -8.36
C TRP A 269 4.08 5.64 -7.50
N PRO A 270 4.97 4.64 -7.37
CA PRO A 270 4.74 3.52 -6.45
C PRO A 270 4.95 3.89 -4.98
N GLY A 271 5.69 4.96 -4.70
CA GLY A 271 6.05 5.38 -3.35
C GLY A 271 4.90 6.03 -2.60
N PHE A 272 4.79 5.78 -1.29
CA PHE A 272 3.72 6.36 -0.47
C PHE A 272 3.78 7.89 -0.42
N GLY A 273 4.97 8.49 -0.47
CA GLY A 273 5.11 9.94 -0.56
C GLY A 273 4.36 10.53 -1.75
N PHE A 274 4.51 9.93 -2.94
CA PHE A 274 3.76 10.30 -4.13
C PHE A 274 2.25 10.10 -3.94
N ILE A 275 1.84 8.91 -3.49
CA ILE A 275 0.42 8.55 -3.33
C ILE A 275 -0.30 9.50 -2.39
N VAL A 276 0.31 9.82 -1.26
CA VAL A 276 -0.28 10.74 -0.28
C VAL A 276 -0.25 12.17 -0.78
N SER A 277 0.79 12.59 -1.52
CA SER A 277 0.85 13.92 -2.15
C SER A 277 -0.30 14.15 -3.14
N GLU A 278 -0.68 13.15 -3.94
CA GLU A 278 -1.86 13.22 -4.80
C GLU A 278 -3.15 13.49 -3.99
N VAL A 279 -3.28 12.86 -2.83
CA VAL A 279 -4.45 13.04 -1.94
C VAL A 279 -4.42 14.42 -1.28
N GLU A 280 -3.27 14.87 -0.77
CA GLU A 280 -3.15 16.17 -0.12
C GLU A 280 -3.36 17.34 -1.09
N LEU A 281 -2.87 17.25 -2.31
CA LEU A 281 -3.12 18.27 -3.34
C LEU A 281 -4.62 18.44 -3.63
N ARG A 282 -5.41 17.36 -3.57
CA ARG A 282 -6.87 17.44 -3.68
C ARG A 282 -7.52 18.07 -2.45
N ARG A 283 -7.04 17.79 -1.25
CA ARG A 283 -7.51 18.38 0.02
C ARG A 283 -7.21 19.88 0.13
N LEU A 284 -6.19 20.35 -0.57
CA LEU A 284 -5.79 21.76 -0.59
C LEU A 284 -6.48 22.59 -1.69
N ARG A 285 -7.29 21.96 -2.56
CA ARG A 285 -8.12 22.67 -3.53
C ARG A 285 -9.28 23.34 -2.85
#